data_37f19c96c55fbfe216a6756f6bcc627e
#
_entry.id   37f19c96c55fbfe216a6756f6bcc627e
#
_cell.length_a   1.000
_cell.length_b   1.000
_cell.length_c   1.000
_cell.angle_alpha   90.00
_cell.angle_beta   90.00
_cell.angle_gamma   90.00
#
_symmetry.space_group_name_H-M   'P 1'
#
loop_
_entity.id
_entity.type
_entity.pdbx_description
1 polymer ?
#
loop_
_entity_poly.entity_id
_entity_poly.type
_entity_poly.pdbx_seq_one_letter_code
_entity_poly.pdbx_strand_id
1 'polypeptide(L)'
;ATDPDREGEAISYHLSVALKLQDKKYKRITFNEVTKTAVKNSLKNARDIDMNLVDAQQARRVLDRLVGYKISPVLWAKIKRGLSAGRVQSVALKIICDREKEINDFIPKEYFSLVVNAETEKGKKEIPFRFVSGNGEKEDISSAEALNKIVADISENDLLVKSIKQGEKTRKSPLPFTTSTLQQEASSKLNFATTKTMRIAQQLYEGINIKGKGTIGLITYLRTDSTRISEEADASARKYIGDNYGEKYIETQDGNGRQDKGGKKIQDAHEAIRPTDITLSPVKI
;
A
#
# COMPACT_ATOMS: atom_id res chain seq x y z
N ALA A 1 17.98 6.20 -21.06
CA ALA A 1 17.25 5.28 -20.19
C ALA A 1 15.98 5.96 -19.68
N THR A 2 14.88 5.26 -19.65
CA THR A 2 13.60 5.66 -19.03
C THR A 2 12.97 4.42 -18.42
N ASP A 3 11.88 4.58 -17.67
CA ASP A 3 11.23 3.49 -16.97
C ASP A 3 10.87 2.30 -17.87
N PRO A 4 10.84 1.06 -17.35
CA PRO A 4 10.55 -0.14 -18.12
C PRO A 4 9.06 -0.37 -18.38
N ASP A 5 8.26 0.68 -18.40
CA ASP A 5 6.84 0.66 -18.69
C ASP A 5 6.51 1.32 -20.03
N ARG A 6 5.22 1.31 -20.42
CA ARG A 6 4.77 1.91 -21.68
C ARG A 6 4.95 3.42 -21.73
N GLU A 7 4.86 4.11 -20.58
CA GLU A 7 5.07 5.55 -20.51
C GLU A 7 6.55 5.88 -20.76
N GLY A 8 7.47 5.16 -20.13
CA GLY A 8 8.91 5.28 -20.36
C GLY A 8 9.30 4.89 -21.79
N GLU A 9 8.66 3.89 -22.38
CA GLU A 9 8.90 3.50 -23.77
C GLU A 9 8.48 4.61 -24.74
N ALA A 10 7.31 5.21 -24.54
CA ALA A 10 6.83 6.34 -25.32
C ALA A 10 7.73 7.58 -25.17
N ILE A 11 8.24 7.86 -23.96
CA ILE A 11 9.20 8.94 -23.73
C ILE A 11 10.47 8.69 -24.53
N SER A 12 11.02 7.47 -24.50
CA SER A 12 12.21 7.11 -25.28
C SER A 12 12.00 7.28 -26.78
N TYR A 13 10.84 6.87 -27.29
CA TYR A 13 10.46 7.05 -28.69
C TYR A 13 10.39 8.53 -29.06
N HIS A 14 9.65 9.33 -28.30
CA HIS A 14 9.53 10.78 -28.57
C HIS A 14 10.87 11.52 -28.48
N LEU A 15 11.74 11.13 -27.55
CA LEU A 15 13.11 11.67 -27.48
C LEU A 15 13.92 11.30 -28.72
N SER A 16 13.80 10.05 -29.22
CA SER A 16 14.51 9.64 -30.45
C SER A 16 14.08 10.46 -31.67
N VAL A 17 12.78 10.78 -31.76
CA VAL A 17 12.23 11.62 -32.83
C VAL A 17 12.68 13.07 -32.66
N ALA A 18 12.52 13.64 -31.47
CA ALA A 18 12.87 15.05 -31.18
C ALA A 18 14.38 15.34 -31.40
N LEU A 19 15.24 14.39 -31.04
CA LEU A 19 16.70 14.49 -31.21
C LEU A 19 17.19 14.01 -32.58
N LYS A 20 16.27 13.64 -33.49
CA LYS A 20 16.58 13.15 -34.85
C LYS A 20 17.60 12.00 -34.81
N LEU A 21 17.32 10.99 -33.99
CA LEU A 21 18.22 9.84 -33.83
C LEU A 21 17.94 8.70 -34.81
N GLN A 22 16.94 8.82 -35.72
CA GLN A 22 16.50 7.75 -36.63
C GLN A 22 17.67 7.22 -37.48
N ASP A 23 18.58 8.10 -37.89
CA ASP A 23 19.75 7.73 -38.68
C ASP A 23 21.00 7.44 -37.84
N LYS A 24 20.87 7.41 -36.52
CA LYS A 24 22.00 7.20 -35.60
C LYS A 24 21.86 5.85 -34.90
N LYS A 25 22.99 5.26 -34.55
CA LYS A 25 23.00 4.07 -33.71
C LYS A 25 22.65 4.44 -32.26
N TYR A 26 21.47 4.06 -31.79
CA TYR A 26 21.06 4.18 -30.39
C TYR A 26 20.44 2.88 -29.91
N LYS A 27 20.39 2.69 -28.60
CA LYS A 27 19.77 1.53 -27.96
C LYS A 27 18.97 1.97 -26.74
N ARG A 28 17.93 1.25 -26.45
CA ARG A 28 17.07 1.37 -25.30
C ARG A 28 17.63 0.54 -24.15
N ILE A 29 17.82 1.14 -22.97
CA ILE A 29 18.12 0.42 -21.74
C ILE A 29 17.03 0.69 -20.71
N THR A 30 16.72 -0.33 -19.93
CA THR A 30 15.73 -0.28 -18.86
C THR A 30 16.28 -0.92 -17.60
N PHE A 31 15.89 -0.42 -16.46
CA PHE A 31 16.17 -1.03 -15.16
C PHE A 31 15.04 -0.70 -14.19
N ASN A 32 14.77 -1.59 -13.23
CA ASN A 32 13.68 -1.47 -12.27
C ASN A 32 14.17 -0.88 -10.94
N GLU A 33 15.46 -0.64 -10.82
CA GLU A 33 16.11 -0.10 -9.63
C GLU A 33 17.37 0.68 -10.02
N VAL A 34 17.71 1.69 -9.24
CA VAL A 34 18.88 2.54 -9.48
C VAL A 34 20.06 2.05 -8.62
N THR A 35 20.55 0.83 -8.94
CA THR A 35 21.78 0.28 -8.34
C THR A 35 22.89 0.22 -9.37
N LYS A 36 24.15 0.24 -8.91
CA LYS A 36 25.32 0.14 -9.81
C LYS A 36 25.28 -1.15 -10.63
N THR A 37 24.83 -2.23 -10.03
CA THR A 37 24.72 -3.56 -10.65
C THR A 37 23.62 -3.56 -11.71
N ALA A 38 22.43 -3.05 -11.39
CA ALA A 38 21.31 -2.96 -12.32
C ALA A 38 21.66 -2.11 -13.56
N VAL A 39 22.27 -0.94 -13.38
CA VAL A 39 22.69 -0.08 -14.47
C VAL A 39 23.74 -0.75 -15.36
N LYS A 40 24.75 -1.42 -14.79
CA LYS A 40 25.75 -2.16 -15.58
C LYS A 40 25.14 -3.33 -16.37
N ASN A 41 24.21 -4.05 -15.77
CA ASN A 41 23.54 -5.17 -16.44
C ASN A 41 22.61 -4.69 -17.54
N SER A 42 21.92 -3.55 -17.36
CA SER A 42 21.04 -3.00 -18.38
C SER A 42 21.80 -2.57 -19.66
N LEU A 43 23.04 -2.14 -19.52
CA LEU A 43 23.90 -1.83 -20.67
C LEU A 43 24.21 -3.08 -21.52
N LYS A 44 24.34 -4.25 -20.89
CA LYS A 44 24.55 -5.53 -21.58
C LYS A 44 23.29 -6.03 -22.28
N ASN A 45 22.11 -5.67 -21.75
CA ASN A 45 20.80 -6.07 -22.25
C ASN A 45 20.10 -4.95 -23.04
N ALA A 46 20.88 -4.10 -23.69
CA ALA A 46 20.36 -3.02 -24.50
C ALA A 46 19.57 -3.56 -25.72
N ARG A 47 18.37 -3.01 -25.94
CA ARG A 47 17.44 -3.43 -26.98
C ARG A 47 16.98 -2.26 -27.86
N ASP A 48 16.16 -2.55 -28.84
CA ASP A 48 15.45 -1.50 -29.59
C ASP A 48 14.19 -1.05 -28.81
N ILE A 49 13.60 0.06 -29.24
CA ILE A 49 12.33 0.57 -28.68
C ILE A 49 11.22 -0.41 -29.08
N ASP A 50 10.39 -0.79 -28.11
CA ASP A 50 9.21 -1.63 -28.33
C ASP A 50 8.03 -0.76 -28.80
N MET A 51 7.77 -0.78 -30.11
CA MET A 51 6.69 -0.01 -30.71
C MET A 51 5.31 -0.43 -30.23
N ASN A 52 5.09 -1.70 -29.82
CA ASN A 52 3.82 -2.12 -29.28
C ASN A 52 3.49 -1.40 -27.96
N LEU A 53 4.49 -1.18 -27.09
CA LEU A 53 4.32 -0.39 -25.88
C LEU A 53 4.08 1.08 -26.18
N VAL A 54 4.78 1.63 -27.19
CA VAL A 54 4.55 3.02 -27.65
C VAL A 54 3.13 3.19 -28.15
N ASP A 55 2.66 2.28 -29.01
CA ASP A 55 1.31 2.33 -29.59
C ASP A 55 0.24 2.14 -28.51
N ALA A 56 0.46 1.27 -27.52
CA ALA A 56 -0.42 1.09 -26.39
C ALA A 56 -0.56 2.38 -25.55
N GLN A 57 0.53 3.12 -25.34
CA GLN A 57 0.52 4.41 -24.67
C GLN A 57 -0.24 5.47 -25.48
N GLN A 58 0.03 5.55 -26.78
CA GLN A 58 -0.64 6.50 -27.68
C GLN A 58 -2.15 6.21 -27.77
N ALA A 59 -2.54 4.95 -27.92
CA ALA A 59 -3.93 4.53 -27.95
C ALA A 59 -4.67 4.95 -26.65
N ARG A 60 -4.05 4.75 -25.51
CA ARG A 60 -4.59 5.21 -24.22
C ARG A 60 -4.78 6.73 -24.19
N ARG A 61 -3.77 7.48 -24.62
CA ARG A 61 -3.81 8.94 -24.65
C ARG A 61 -4.93 9.47 -25.57
N VAL A 62 -5.08 8.87 -26.75
CA VAL A 62 -6.16 9.20 -27.69
C VAL A 62 -7.51 8.88 -27.09
N LEU A 63 -7.68 7.70 -26.50
CA LEU A 63 -8.93 7.29 -25.86
C LEU A 63 -9.32 8.25 -24.72
N ASP A 64 -8.40 8.59 -23.84
CA ASP A 64 -8.68 9.51 -22.72
C ASP A 64 -9.13 10.90 -23.22
N ARG A 65 -8.55 11.38 -24.32
CA ARG A 65 -8.97 12.65 -24.96
C ARG A 65 -10.31 12.54 -25.62
N LEU A 66 -10.57 11.47 -26.37
CA LEU A 66 -11.86 11.27 -27.03
C LEU A 66 -13.01 11.19 -26.01
N VAL A 67 -12.82 10.44 -24.93
CA VAL A 67 -13.78 10.34 -23.82
C VAL A 67 -14.01 11.72 -23.20
N GLY A 68 -12.95 12.42 -22.83
CA GLY A 68 -13.03 13.73 -22.20
C GLY A 68 -13.76 14.76 -23.08
N TYR A 69 -13.33 14.90 -24.33
CA TYR A 69 -13.89 15.91 -25.24
C TYR A 69 -15.31 15.61 -25.74
N LYS A 70 -15.69 14.34 -25.88
CA LYS A 70 -17.03 13.98 -26.34
C LYS A 70 -18.07 13.95 -25.22
N ILE A 71 -17.69 13.52 -24.00
CA ILE A 71 -18.64 13.35 -22.91
C ILE A 71 -18.76 14.62 -22.05
N SER A 72 -17.68 15.40 -21.84
CA SER A 72 -17.77 16.62 -21.03
C SER A 72 -18.81 17.63 -21.54
N PRO A 73 -18.97 17.91 -22.86
CA PRO A 73 -20.02 18.78 -23.35
C PRO A 73 -21.43 18.26 -23.06
N VAL A 74 -21.63 16.93 -23.08
CA VAL A 74 -22.93 16.33 -22.72
C VAL A 74 -23.26 16.60 -21.25
N LEU A 75 -22.26 16.48 -20.36
CA LEU A 75 -22.43 16.84 -18.95
C LEU A 75 -22.78 18.33 -18.78
N TRP A 76 -22.16 19.21 -19.57
CA TRP A 76 -22.46 20.65 -19.52
C TRP A 76 -23.87 20.98 -19.97
N ALA A 77 -24.35 20.28 -20.97
CA ALA A 77 -25.71 20.48 -21.50
C ALA A 77 -26.80 19.87 -20.60
N LYS A 78 -26.52 18.75 -19.96
CA LYS A 78 -27.54 17.97 -19.23
C LYS A 78 -27.47 18.14 -17.70
N ILE A 79 -26.34 18.51 -17.13
CA ILE A 79 -26.16 18.60 -15.69
C ILE A 79 -25.67 20.00 -15.29
N LYS A 80 -24.41 20.35 -15.51
CA LYS A 80 -23.84 21.65 -15.14
C LYS A 80 -22.55 21.93 -15.91
N ARG A 81 -22.35 23.21 -16.30
CA ARG A 81 -21.08 23.67 -16.87
C ARG A 81 -19.91 23.51 -15.90
N GLY A 82 -18.73 23.20 -16.43
CA GLY A 82 -17.51 23.03 -15.67
C GLY A 82 -17.24 21.60 -15.17
N LEU A 83 -18.20 20.66 -15.37
CA LEU A 83 -17.96 19.25 -15.11
C LEU A 83 -17.06 18.65 -16.18
N SER A 84 -16.23 17.68 -15.81
CA SER A 84 -15.41 16.93 -16.74
C SER A 84 -15.68 15.43 -16.63
N ALA A 85 -15.64 14.76 -17.78
CA ALA A 85 -15.68 13.31 -17.84
C ALA A 85 -14.29 12.76 -18.09
N GLY A 86 -13.99 11.64 -17.48
CA GLY A 86 -12.73 10.94 -17.67
C GLY A 86 -12.85 9.51 -17.17
N ARG A 87 -12.09 8.61 -17.77
CA ARG A 87 -12.11 7.18 -17.49
C ARG A 87 -11.87 6.87 -16.00
N VAL A 88 -10.87 7.50 -15.40
CA VAL A 88 -10.53 7.33 -13.97
C VAL A 88 -11.58 7.99 -13.08
N GLN A 89 -12.01 9.20 -13.41
CA GLN A 89 -13.02 9.95 -12.65
C GLN A 89 -14.35 9.20 -12.58
N SER A 90 -14.81 8.63 -13.69
CA SER A 90 -16.07 7.90 -13.76
C SER A 90 -16.05 6.62 -12.92
N VAL A 91 -14.93 5.89 -12.92
CA VAL A 91 -14.77 4.70 -12.08
C VAL A 91 -14.71 5.07 -10.60
N ALA A 92 -13.96 6.11 -10.24
CA ALA A 92 -13.87 6.59 -8.86
C ALA A 92 -15.24 7.04 -8.33
N LEU A 93 -15.99 7.80 -9.13
CA LEU A 93 -17.34 8.24 -8.78
C LEU A 93 -18.28 7.04 -8.61
N LYS A 94 -18.21 6.06 -9.52
CA LYS A 94 -19.03 4.84 -9.40
C LYS A 94 -18.77 4.10 -8.08
N ILE A 95 -17.51 3.90 -7.69
CA ILE A 95 -17.16 3.22 -6.42
C ILE A 95 -17.75 3.99 -5.23
N ILE A 96 -17.69 5.31 -5.24
CA ILE A 96 -18.27 6.16 -4.18
C ILE A 96 -19.79 5.99 -4.15
N CYS A 97 -20.45 6.07 -5.30
CA CYS A 97 -21.92 5.93 -5.39
C CYS A 97 -22.38 4.52 -4.97
N ASP A 98 -21.65 3.47 -5.35
CA ASP A 98 -21.96 2.11 -4.95
C ASP A 98 -21.85 1.96 -3.41
N ARG A 99 -20.83 2.56 -2.79
CA ARG A 99 -20.68 2.57 -1.32
C ARG A 99 -21.79 3.39 -0.64
N GLU A 100 -22.14 4.57 -1.16
CA GLU A 100 -23.25 5.38 -0.64
C GLU A 100 -24.57 4.61 -0.71
N LYS A 101 -24.77 3.86 -1.80
CA LYS A 101 -25.94 2.99 -1.90
C LYS A 101 -25.96 1.91 -0.83
N GLU A 102 -24.84 1.21 -0.60
CA GLU A 102 -24.71 0.23 0.50
C GLU A 102 -25.05 0.85 1.86
N ILE A 103 -24.58 2.09 2.12
CA ILE A 103 -24.84 2.82 3.37
C ILE A 103 -26.33 3.14 3.49
N ASN A 104 -26.97 3.64 2.40
CA ASN A 104 -28.38 4.01 2.41
C ASN A 104 -29.32 2.80 2.49
N ASP A 105 -28.91 1.68 1.89
CA ASP A 105 -29.67 0.41 1.91
C ASP A 105 -29.42 -0.39 3.19
N PHE A 106 -28.50 0.06 4.07
CA PHE A 106 -28.18 -0.65 5.30
C PHE A 106 -29.32 -0.58 6.30
N ILE A 107 -29.84 -1.74 6.68
CA ILE A 107 -30.88 -1.89 7.71
C ILE A 107 -30.18 -2.27 9.02
N PRO A 108 -30.16 -1.36 10.03
CA PRO A 108 -29.57 -1.67 11.33
C PRO A 108 -30.30 -2.83 12.00
N LYS A 109 -29.54 -3.78 12.54
CA LYS A 109 -30.06 -4.84 13.40
C LYS A 109 -29.60 -4.59 14.82
N GLU A 110 -30.55 -4.54 15.75
CA GLU A 110 -30.23 -4.49 17.17
C GLU A 110 -29.65 -5.84 17.60
N TYR A 111 -28.59 -5.79 18.37
CA TYR A 111 -28.00 -6.95 19.03
C TYR A 111 -27.45 -6.55 20.39
N PHE A 112 -27.33 -7.53 21.27
CA PHE A 112 -26.79 -7.34 22.61
C PHE A 112 -25.46 -8.08 22.75
N SER A 113 -24.57 -7.54 23.55
CA SER A 113 -23.34 -8.20 23.97
C SER A 113 -23.26 -8.18 25.48
N LEU A 114 -22.80 -9.27 26.09
CA LEU A 114 -22.65 -9.38 27.53
C LEU A 114 -21.16 -9.46 27.87
N VAL A 115 -20.74 -8.62 28.80
CA VAL A 115 -19.43 -8.68 29.43
C VAL A 115 -19.64 -8.78 30.94
N VAL A 116 -19.09 -9.82 31.54
CA VAL A 116 -19.13 -10.06 32.97
C VAL A 116 -17.75 -9.70 33.55
N ASN A 117 -17.70 -8.77 34.47
CA ASN A 117 -16.47 -8.46 35.21
C ASN A 117 -16.42 -9.36 36.45
N ALA A 118 -15.51 -10.29 36.48
CA ALA A 118 -15.30 -11.17 37.62
C ALA A 118 -14.03 -10.78 38.38
N GLU A 119 -14.09 -10.86 39.71
CA GLU A 119 -12.92 -10.65 40.57
C GLU A 119 -12.24 -11.98 40.91
N THR A 120 -10.92 -11.95 41.01
CA THR A 120 -10.16 -13.10 41.49
C THR A 120 -10.12 -13.14 43.01
N GLU A 121 -10.30 -14.31 43.63
CA GLU A 121 -10.29 -14.49 45.10
C GLU A 121 -9.04 -13.90 45.78
N LYS A 122 -7.86 -13.99 45.13
CA LYS A 122 -6.55 -13.65 45.72
C LYS A 122 -6.01 -12.26 45.38
N GLY A 123 -6.65 -11.47 44.54
CA GLY A 123 -5.97 -10.27 44.04
C GLY A 123 -6.81 -9.05 43.79
N LYS A 124 -8.10 -9.07 44.00
CA LYS A 124 -9.04 -7.97 43.68
C LYS A 124 -8.84 -7.40 42.25
N LYS A 125 -8.36 -8.27 41.35
CA LYS A 125 -8.16 -7.88 39.95
C LYS A 125 -9.41 -8.23 39.18
N GLU A 126 -10.06 -7.23 38.61
CA GLU A 126 -11.18 -7.43 37.69
C GLU A 126 -10.70 -8.00 36.36
N ILE A 127 -11.35 -9.06 35.91
CA ILE A 127 -11.11 -9.68 34.61
C ILE A 127 -12.40 -9.64 33.80
N PRO A 128 -12.45 -8.97 32.65
CA PRO A 128 -13.63 -8.94 31.81
C PRO A 128 -13.76 -10.25 31.00
N PHE A 129 -14.86 -10.92 31.16
CA PHE A 129 -15.25 -12.10 30.39
C PHE A 129 -16.36 -11.72 29.42
N ARG A 130 -16.12 -11.93 28.12
CA ARG A 130 -17.16 -11.73 27.12
C ARG A 130 -17.93 -13.02 26.92
N PHE A 131 -19.25 -12.93 26.92
CA PHE A 131 -20.12 -14.05 26.59
C PHE A 131 -19.87 -14.51 25.15
N VAL A 132 -19.82 -15.83 24.97
CA VAL A 132 -19.80 -16.51 23.66
C VAL A 132 -20.86 -17.61 23.69
N SER A 133 -21.33 -18.02 22.53
CA SER A 133 -22.32 -19.11 22.44
C SER A 133 -21.78 -20.41 23.05
N GLY A 134 -22.65 -21.35 23.29
CA GLY A 134 -22.29 -22.69 23.81
C GLY A 134 -21.27 -23.44 22.95
N ASN A 135 -21.15 -23.10 21.69
CA ASN A 135 -20.16 -23.65 20.75
C ASN A 135 -18.80 -22.93 20.80
N GLY A 136 -18.66 -21.90 21.62
CA GLY A 136 -17.43 -21.10 21.73
C GLY A 136 -17.24 -20.11 20.58
N GLU A 137 -18.21 -19.96 19.71
CA GLU A 137 -18.22 -18.94 18.65
C GLU A 137 -18.87 -17.65 19.18
N LYS A 138 -18.44 -16.54 18.61
CA LYS A 138 -19.00 -15.24 18.93
C LYS A 138 -20.37 -15.10 18.29
N GLU A 139 -21.42 -15.21 19.07
CA GLU A 139 -22.79 -15.06 18.61
C GLU A 139 -23.41 -13.81 19.24
N ASP A 140 -24.14 -13.05 18.42
CA ASP A 140 -24.84 -11.86 18.89
C ASP A 140 -26.18 -12.27 19.53
N ILE A 141 -26.47 -11.74 20.70
CA ILE A 141 -27.73 -11.99 21.40
C ILE A 141 -28.82 -11.17 20.74
N SER A 142 -29.81 -11.82 20.17
CA SER A 142 -30.81 -11.21 19.27
C SER A 142 -31.97 -10.47 19.98
N SER A 143 -32.14 -10.66 21.30
CA SER A 143 -33.24 -10.02 22.05
C SER A 143 -32.88 -9.74 23.51
N ALA A 144 -33.56 -8.77 24.11
CA ALA A 144 -33.44 -8.45 25.52
C ALA A 144 -33.88 -9.61 26.42
N GLU A 145 -34.89 -10.37 26.01
CA GLU A 145 -35.35 -11.55 26.77
C GLU A 145 -34.29 -12.66 26.82
N ALA A 146 -33.59 -12.89 25.67
CA ALA A 146 -32.49 -13.83 25.62
C ALA A 146 -31.32 -13.38 26.50
N LEU A 147 -31.00 -12.08 26.47
CA LEU A 147 -29.98 -11.48 27.35
C LEU A 147 -30.34 -11.67 28.83
N ASN A 148 -31.57 -11.35 29.22
CA ASN A 148 -32.03 -11.47 30.62
C ASN A 148 -31.99 -12.90 31.15
N LYS A 149 -32.30 -13.90 30.32
CA LYS A 149 -32.16 -15.32 30.68
C LYS A 149 -30.69 -15.68 30.96
N ILE A 150 -29.77 -15.24 30.09
CA ILE A 150 -28.35 -15.49 30.27
C ILE A 150 -27.82 -14.80 31.54
N VAL A 151 -28.26 -13.57 31.81
CA VAL A 151 -27.88 -12.83 33.02
C VAL A 151 -28.40 -13.54 34.27
N ALA A 152 -29.64 -14.00 34.27
CA ALA A 152 -30.21 -14.76 35.40
C ALA A 152 -29.41 -16.05 35.67
N ASP A 153 -29.12 -16.83 34.62
CA ASP A 153 -28.32 -18.05 34.74
C ASP A 153 -26.92 -17.78 35.32
N ILE A 154 -26.24 -16.71 34.87
CA ILE A 154 -24.94 -16.34 35.40
C ILE A 154 -25.01 -15.86 36.85
N SER A 155 -26.09 -15.17 37.23
CA SER A 155 -26.26 -14.65 38.59
C SER A 155 -26.58 -15.73 39.62
N GLU A 156 -27.20 -16.81 39.20
CA GLU A 156 -27.58 -17.94 40.07
C GLU A 156 -26.50 -19.04 40.19
N ASN A 157 -25.49 -19.02 39.30
CA ASN A 157 -24.45 -20.05 39.23
C ASN A 157 -23.05 -19.48 39.36
N ASP A 158 -22.13 -20.25 39.94
CA ASP A 158 -20.71 -19.94 40.01
C ASP A 158 -20.05 -20.08 38.63
N LEU A 159 -19.15 -19.15 38.31
CA LEU A 159 -18.34 -19.20 37.10
C LEU A 159 -17.09 -20.04 37.33
N LEU A 160 -16.96 -21.13 36.56
CA LEU A 160 -15.80 -22.01 36.63
C LEU A 160 -14.88 -21.82 35.41
N VAL A 161 -13.57 -21.68 35.65
CA VAL A 161 -12.57 -21.67 34.60
C VAL A 161 -12.40 -23.04 34.00
N LYS A 162 -13.01 -23.32 32.84
CA LYS A 162 -12.97 -24.62 32.17
C LYS A 162 -11.58 -24.91 31.55
N SER A 163 -10.95 -23.95 30.96
CA SER A 163 -9.63 -24.11 30.34
C SER A 163 -8.88 -22.79 30.21
N ILE A 164 -7.57 -22.84 30.28
CA ILE A 164 -6.67 -21.72 30.00
C ILE A 164 -5.80 -22.13 28.82
N LYS A 165 -5.87 -21.40 27.72
CA LYS A 165 -4.99 -21.59 26.56
C LYS A 165 -3.92 -20.48 26.59
N GLN A 166 -2.70 -20.88 26.82
CA GLN A 166 -1.56 -19.98 26.70
C GLN A 166 -0.94 -20.14 25.32
N GLY A 167 -0.72 -19.06 24.62
CA GLY A 167 -0.13 -19.06 23.29
C GLY A 167 0.65 -17.80 23.03
N GLU A 168 1.57 -17.90 22.08
CA GLU A 168 2.34 -16.76 21.61
C GLU A 168 1.67 -16.17 20.38
N LYS A 169 1.53 -14.85 20.36
CA LYS A 169 1.04 -14.10 19.20
C LYS A 169 2.19 -13.35 18.55
N THR A 170 2.66 -13.87 17.42
CA THR A 170 3.69 -13.20 16.62
C THR A 170 3.07 -12.11 15.76
N ARG A 171 3.56 -10.90 15.88
CA ARG A 171 3.21 -9.79 14.98
C ARG A 171 4.28 -9.69 13.89
N LYS A 172 3.89 -9.98 12.67
CA LYS A 172 4.77 -9.82 11.51
C LYS A 172 5.00 -8.34 11.21
N SER A 173 6.19 -8.00 10.72
CA SER A 173 6.47 -6.65 10.20
C SER A 173 5.60 -6.34 8.97
N PRO A 174 5.19 -5.07 8.76
CA PRO A 174 4.51 -4.69 7.52
C PRO A 174 5.45 -4.86 6.32
N LEU A 175 4.84 -4.93 5.13
CA LEU A 175 5.59 -4.93 3.87
C LEU A 175 6.21 -3.53 3.62
N PRO A 176 7.23 -3.43 2.75
CA PRO A 176 7.73 -2.15 2.28
C PRO A 176 6.61 -1.31 1.64
N PHE A 177 6.75 0.01 1.68
CA PHE A 177 5.70 0.92 1.25
C PHE A 177 5.45 0.91 -0.25
N THR A 178 4.17 0.85 -0.60
CA THR A 178 3.64 1.36 -1.87
C THR A 178 3.18 2.79 -1.69
N THR A 179 2.83 3.49 -2.78
CA THR A 179 2.22 4.84 -2.69
C THR A 179 0.99 4.84 -1.79
N SER A 180 0.12 3.85 -1.93
CA SER A 180 -1.12 3.73 -1.16
C SER A 180 -0.86 3.51 0.33
N THR A 181 0.03 2.56 0.67
CA THR A 181 0.32 2.25 2.08
C THR A 181 1.09 3.37 2.77
N LEU A 182 1.97 4.09 2.04
CA LEU A 182 2.62 5.30 2.55
C LEU A 182 1.60 6.38 2.92
N GLN A 183 0.62 6.63 2.05
CA GLN A 183 -0.45 7.60 2.32
C GLN A 183 -1.30 7.20 3.52
N GLN A 184 -1.65 5.92 3.66
CA GLN A 184 -2.43 5.39 4.78
C GLN A 184 -1.68 5.53 6.10
N GLU A 185 -0.42 5.15 6.15
CA GLU A 185 0.41 5.27 7.36
C GLU A 185 0.65 6.73 7.75
N ALA A 186 0.92 7.60 6.78
CA ALA A 186 1.09 9.03 7.03
C ALA A 186 -0.21 9.69 7.54
N SER A 187 -1.36 9.26 7.01
CA SER A 187 -2.67 9.72 7.51
C SER A 187 -2.92 9.22 8.93
N SER A 188 -2.72 7.92 9.17
CA SER A 188 -3.00 7.30 10.48
C SER A 188 -2.07 7.78 11.59
N LYS A 189 -0.76 7.90 11.31
CA LYS A 189 0.24 8.20 12.35
C LYS A 189 0.60 9.67 12.48
N LEU A 190 0.51 10.43 11.39
CA LEU A 190 0.95 11.83 11.33
C LEU A 190 -0.21 12.80 11.04
N ASN A 191 -1.41 12.28 10.82
CA ASN A 191 -2.59 13.06 10.41
C ASN A 191 -2.32 13.93 9.15
N PHE A 192 -1.57 13.38 8.18
CA PHE A 192 -1.26 14.07 6.95
C PHE A 192 -2.32 13.77 5.88
N ALA A 193 -2.81 14.81 5.22
CA ALA A 193 -3.57 14.65 3.99
C ALA A 193 -2.68 14.05 2.88
N THR A 194 -3.29 13.30 1.96
CA THR A 194 -2.58 12.64 0.84
C THR A 194 -1.72 13.60 0.02
N THR A 195 -2.23 14.80 -0.26
CA THR A 195 -1.49 15.86 -0.98
C THR A 195 -0.23 16.29 -0.24
N LYS A 196 -0.31 16.46 1.11
CA LYS A 196 0.85 16.81 1.94
C LYS A 196 1.87 15.67 1.94
N THR A 197 1.41 14.43 2.11
CA THR A 197 2.27 13.25 2.08
C THR A 197 3.04 13.15 0.78
N MET A 198 2.36 13.28 -0.37
CA MET A 198 3.01 13.17 -1.67
C MET A 198 3.97 14.33 -1.96
N ARG A 199 3.67 15.55 -1.49
CA ARG A 199 4.59 16.68 -1.61
C ARG A 199 5.89 16.45 -0.83
N ILE A 200 5.79 15.96 0.41
CA ILE A 200 6.97 15.66 1.24
C ILE A 200 7.76 14.49 0.63
N ALA A 201 7.08 13.43 0.20
CA ALA A 201 7.72 12.31 -0.46
C ALA A 201 8.47 12.73 -1.73
N GLN A 202 7.91 13.65 -2.52
CA GLN A 202 8.56 14.22 -3.69
C GLN A 202 9.86 14.96 -3.31
N GLN A 203 9.83 15.77 -2.27
CA GLN A 203 11.03 16.48 -1.77
C GLN A 203 12.11 15.51 -1.29
N LEU A 204 11.72 14.44 -0.57
CA LEU A 204 12.65 13.41 -0.13
C LEU A 204 13.27 12.63 -1.29
N TYR A 205 12.49 12.40 -2.34
CA TYR A 205 12.96 11.72 -3.55
C TYR A 205 13.90 12.61 -4.38
N GLU A 206 13.52 13.85 -4.64
CA GLU A 206 14.33 14.82 -5.41
C GLU A 206 15.63 15.18 -4.68
N GLY A 207 15.62 15.09 -3.37
CA GLY A 207 16.77 15.29 -2.51
C GLY A 207 16.66 16.53 -1.65
N ILE A 208 17.22 16.40 -0.46
CA ILE A 208 17.41 17.49 0.48
C ILE A 208 18.90 17.73 0.72
N ASN A 209 19.26 18.97 1.04
CA ASN A 209 20.64 19.32 1.32
C ASN A 209 21.03 18.87 2.73
N ILE A 210 21.95 17.91 2.83
CA ILE A 210 22.48 17.39 4.09
C ILE A 210 23.88 17.93 4.30
N LYS A 211 24.13 18.49 5.47
CA LYS A 211 25.44 19.05 5.83
C LYS A 211 26.55 18.03 5.63
N GLY A 212 27.54 18.37 4.84
CA GLY A 212 28.69 17.52 4.53
C GLY A 212 28.46 16.45 3.45
N LYS A 213 27.24 16.29 2.94
CA LYS A 213 26.91 15.31 1.90
C LYS A 213 26.29 15.93 0.62
N GLY A 214 25.88 17.21 0.67
CA GLY A 214 25.21 17.87 -0.44
C GLY A 214 23.74 17.45 -0.57
N THR A 215 23.16 17.64 -1.76
CA THR A 215 21.78 17.27 -2.04
C THR A 215 21.70 15.79 -2.39
N ILE A 216 20.96 15.01 -1.57
CA ILE A 216 20.78 13.57 -1.74
C ILE A 216 19.30 13.21 -1.68
N GLY A 217 18.84 12.35 -2.59
CA GLY A 217 17.53 11.69 -2.52
C GLY A 217 17.53 10.66 -1.39
N LEU A 218 16.59 10.78 -0.47
CA LEU A 218 16.54 9.95 0.73
C LEU A 218 15.63 8.73 0.60
N ILE A 219 14.74 8.73 -0.38
CA ILE A 219 13.84 7.60 -0.66
C ILE A 219 13.91 7.22 -2.14
N THR A 220 13.51 5.98 -2.44
CA THR A 220 13.30 5.49 -3.80
C THR A 220 12.08 6.15 -4.44
N TYR A 221 11.81 5.84 -5.70
CA TYR A 221 10.70 6.46 -6.44
C TYR A 221 9.36 6.25 -5.74
N LEU A 222 8.61 7.34 -5.59
CA LEU A 222 7.43 7.41 -4.72
C LEU A 222 6.12 6.96 -5.38
N ARG A 223 6.09 6.77 -6.70
CA ARG A 223 4.89 6.30 -7.42
C ARG A 223 5.07 4.85 -7.82
N THR A 224 4.74 3.96 -6.91
CA THR A 224 4.89 2.51 -7.10
C THR A 224 3.76 1.77 -6.39
N ASP A 225 3.35 0.66 -6.95
CA ASP A 225 2.46 -0.33 -6.37
C ASP A 225 3.19 -1.63 -5.99
N SER A 226 4.51 -1.66 -6.22
CA SER A 226 5.37 -2.79 -5.87
C SER A 226 5.82 -2.74 -4.41
N THR A 227 5.88 -3.91 -3.78
CA THR A 227 6.48 -4.12 -2.45
C THR A 227 7.88 -4.75 -2.54
N ARG A 228 8.39 -4.95 -3.77
CA ARG A 228 9.71 -5.52 -4.03
C ARG A 228 10.82 -4.55 -3.59
N ILE A 229 11.88 -5.08 -3.03
CA ILE A 229 13.13 -4.35 -2.79
C ILE A 229 14.28 -5.06 -3.50
N SER A 230 15.33 -4.31 -3.84
CA SER A 230 16.52 -4.90 -4.45
C SER A 230 17.27 -5.80 -3.47
N GLU A 231 17.97 -6.81 -4.00
CA GLU A 231 18.78 -7.72 -3.17
C GLU A 231 19.88 -6.97 -2.39
N GLU A 232 20.48 -5.95 -3.00
CA GLU A 232 21.49 -5.10 -2.34
C GLU A 232 20.88 -4.35 -1.14
N ALA A 233 19.62 -3.85 -1.28
CA ALA A 233 18.93 -3.16 -0.21
C ALA A 233 18.47 -4.12 0.91
N ASP A 234 17.98 -5.31 0.56
CA ASP A 234 17.61 -6.32 1.55
C ASP A 234 18.84 -6.77 2.38
N ALA A 235 19.95 -7.05 1.71
CA ALA A 235 21.20 -7.41 2.40
C ALA A 235 21.69 -6.29 3.33
N SER A 236 21.63 -5.03 2.88
CA SER A 236 22.01 -3.88 3.69
C SER A 236 21.08 -3.69 4.89
N ALA A 237 19.76 -3.88 4.71
CA ALA A 237 18.78 -3.79 5.77
C ALA A 237 18.97 -4.90 6.83
N ARG A 238 19.16 -6.15 6.39
CA ARG A 238 19.43 -7.28 7.29
C ARG A 238 20.69 -7.05 8.12
N LYS A 239 21.77 -6.62 7.49
CA LYS A 239 22.99 -6.27 8.19
C LYS A 239 22.76 -5.17 9.22
N TYR A 240 22.09 -4.09 8.84
CA TYR A 240 21.77 -2.99 9.76
C TYR A 240 20.92 -3.44 10.95
N ILE A 241 19.94 -4.31 10.72
CA ILE A 241 19.09 -4.87 11.78
C ILE A 241 19.93 -5.75 12.72
N GLY A 242 20.74 -6.64 12.17
CA GLY A 242 21.63 -7.50 12.97
C GLY A 242 22.56 -6.70 13.86
N ASP A 243 23.25 -5.71 13.28
CA ASP A 243 24.24 -4.88 13.96
C ASP A 243 23.62 -3.98 15.07
N ASN A 244 22.38 -3.48 14.88
CA ASN A 244 21.79 -2.50 15.80
C ASN A 244 20.71 -3.07 16.73
N TYR A 245 20.04 -4.17 16.35
CA TYR A 245 18.90 -4.73 17.10
C TYR A 245 19.08 -6.20 17.45
N GLY A 246 19.98 -6.90 16.77
CA GLY A 246 20.30 -8.31 16.97
C GLY A 246 19.66 -9.26 15.96
N GLU A 247 20.30 -10.40 15.76
CA GLU A 247 19.94 -11.44 14.78
C GLU A 247 18.48 -11.94 14.89
N LYS A 248 17.94 -11.99 16.10
CA LYS A 248 16.55 -12.44 16.36
C LYS A 248 15.46 -11.61 15.69
N TYR A 249 15.80 -10.40 15.24
CA TYR A 249 14.88 -9.52 14.51
C TYR A 249 14.99 -9.65 13.00
N ILE A 250 15.93 -10.46 12.52
CA ILE A 250 16.07 -10.79 11.11
C ILE A 250 15.13 -11.97 10.83
N GLU A 251 14.11 -11.75 9.97
CA GLU A 251 13.24 -12.84 9.53
C GLU A 251 14.10 -13.89 8.80
N THR A 252 14.16 -15.12 9.31
CA THR A 252 14.80 -16.24 8.62
C THR A 252 14.08 -16.46 7.30
N GLN A 253 14.85 -16.58 6.23
CA GLN A 253 14.33 -16.90 4.89
C GLN A 253 13.75 -18.31 4.86
N ASP A 254 12.50 -18.47 5.29
CA ASP A 254 11.69 -19.55 4.76
C ASP A 254 11.20 -19.06 3.40
N GLY A 255 11.91 -19.51 2.38
CA GLY A 255 11.91 -19.15 1.01
C GLY A 255 10.60 -18.60 0.45
N ASN A 256 10.73 -17.63 -0.34
CA ASN A 256 9.79 -16.83 -1.09
C ASN A 256 9.44 -15.52 -0.38
N GLY A 257 10.08 -14.47 -0.87
CA GLY A 257 9.56 -13.12 -0.72
C GLY A 257 8.05 -13.21 -0.91
N ARG A 258 7.28 -12.65 0.00
CA ARG A 258 5.81 -12.64 -0.05
C ARG A 258 5.37 -12.16 -1.41
N GLN A 259 5.28 -13.09 -2.37
CA GLN A 259 4.52 -12.86 -3.57
C GLN A 259 3.08 -12.65 -3.10
N ASP A 260 2.57 -11.48 -3.44
CA ASP A 260 1.15 -11.19 -3.30
C ASP A 260 0.38 -12.34 -3.96
N LYS A 261 -0.30 -13.18 -3.15
CA LYS A 261 -1.06 -14.35 -3.64
C LYS A 261 -2.28 -13.99 -4.48
N GLY A 262 -2.43 -12.72 -4.81
CA GLY A 262 -3.45 -12.24 -5.72
C GLY A 262 -2.89 -12.14 -7.12
N GLY A 263 -3.11 -13.11 -7.98
CA GLY A 263 -2.63 -13.28 -9.36
C GLY A 263 -2.80 -12.12 -10.36
N LYS A 264 -2.71 -10.89 -9.92
CA LYS A 264 -2.57 -9.71 -10.76
C LYS A 264 -1.10 -9.57 -11.11
N LYS A 265 -0.77 -9.59 -12.39
CA LYS A 265 0.52 -9.13 -12.90
C LYS A 265 0.68 -7.65 -12.48
N ILE A 266 1.35 -7.42 -11.36
CA ILE A 266 1.80 -6.10 -10.96
C ILE A 266 2.81 -5.69 -12.02
N GLN A 267 2.64 -4.51 -12.60
CA GLN A 267 3.61 -3.95 -13.54
C GLN A 267 4.83 -3.52 -12.71
N ASP A 268 5.79 -4.43 -12.57
CA ASP A 268 6.94 -4.33 -11.65
C ASP A 268 8.03 -3.38 -12.22
N ALA A 269 7.61 -2.16 -12.60
CA ALA A 269 8.47 -1.16 -13.19
C ALA A 269 9.46 -0.55 -12.17
N HIS A 270 9.09 -0.54 -10.91
CA HIS A 270 9.85 0.08 -9.81
C HIS A 270 9.93 -0.84 -8.60
N GLU A 271 10.85 -0.54 -7.69
CA GLU A 271 10.86 -1.13 -6.36
C GLU A 271 9.92 -0.38 -5.40
N ALA A 272 9.72 -0.93 -4.20
CA ALA A 272 8.98 -0.29 -3.12
C ALA A 272 9.61 1.05 -2.69
N ILE A 273 8.84 1.88 -2.00
CA ILE A 273 9.33 3.09 -1.37
C ILE A 273 10.11 2.69 -0.12
N ARG A 274 11.40 2.99 -0.11
CA ARG A 274 12.31 2.71 0.99
C ARG A 274 13.38 3.79 1.12
N PRO A 275 14.10 3.87 2.25
CA PRO A 275 15.30 4.68 2.35
C PRO A 275 16.34 4.27 1.30
N THR A 276 17.01 5.25 0.68
CA THR A 276 18.15 4.99 -0.22
C THR A 276 19.38 4.50 0.55
N ASP A 277 19.55 5.01 1.77
CA ASP A 277 20.60 4.59 2.72
C ASP A 277 19.96 4.35 4.10
N ILE A 278 19.89 3.08 4.52
CA ILE A 278 19.29 2.66 5.79
C ILE A 278 20.04 3.21 7.01
N THR A 279 21.29 3.63 6.86
CA THR A 279 22.12 4.16 7.96
C THR A 279 21.81 5.62 8.29
N LEU A 280 21.11 6.32 7.38
CA LEU A 280 20.68 7.71 7.55
C LEU A 280 19.34 7.74 8.29
N SER A 281 19.39 7.72 9.61
CA SER A 281 18.19 7.94 10.43
C SER A 281 17.81 9.42 10.49
N PRO A 282 16.52 9.77 10.73
CA PRO A 282 16.07 11.17 10.85
C PRO A 282 16.84 11.99 11.88
N VAL A 283 17.43 11.35 12.89
CA VAL A 283 18.24 12.00 13.93
C VAL A 283 19.64 12.37 13.40
N LYS A 284 20.10 11.72 12.31
CA LYS A 284 21.41 11.96 11.69
C LYS A 284 21.37 12.89 10.49
N ILE A 285 20.17 13.34 10.12
CA ILE A 285 19.87 14.25 9.04
C ILE A 285 19.61 15.64 9.63
#